data_1a6d85941f8fc18d676dfea0bea68313
#
_entry.id   1a6d85941f8fc18d676dfea0bea68313
#
_cell.length_a   1.000
_cell.length_b   1.000
_cell.length_c   1.000
_cell.angle_alpha   90.00
_cell.angle_beta   90.00
_cell.angle_gamma   90.00
#
_symmetry.space_group_name_H-M   'P 1'
#
loop_
_entity.id
_entity.type
_entity.pdbx_description
1 polymer ?
#
loop_
_entity_poly.entity_id
_entity_poly.type
_entity_poly.pdbx_seq_one_letter_code
_entity_poly.pdbx_strand_id
1 'polypeptide(L)'
;VRSRGLGDVYKRQVDALSEKIQNATSAVFVDYKGITVAQDTELRNQFRAAGVEYSVVKNTLTRFAANKAGYTEFDEVLNGTPSMASTTDDPIAPARVVCEFAKKNKNVVKIKGGMVEGKVLSVEELMSFGELPSKNALVAQVLGTFLAPISSLAVVLNQILEQKGGAPAEEAPAE
;
A
#
# COMPACT_ATOMS: atom_id res chain seq x y z
N VAL A 1 -4.10 -31.29 32.00
CA VAL A 1 -2.77 -31.28 31.32
C VAL A 1 -2.90 -30.97 29.78
N ARG A 2 -4.06 -31.24 29.16
CA ARG A 2 -4.24 -31.05 27.70
C ARG A 2 -4.45 -29.57 27.25
N SER A 3 -4.80 -28.65 28.14
CA SER A 3 -5.07 -27.25 27.75
C SER A 3 -3.82 -26.35 27.71
N ARG A 4 -2.71 -26.75 28.37
CA ARG A 4 -1.48 -25.93 28.38
C ARG A 4 -0.84 -25.79 26.98
N GLY A 5 -0.81 -26.84 26.19
CA GLY A 5 -0.17 -26.81 24.87
C GLY A 5 -0.89 -25.92 23.83
N LEU A 6 -2.22 -25.88 23.84
CA LEU A 6 -3.01 -25.04 22.93
C LEU A 6 -2.90 -23.55 23.29
N GLY A 7 -2.91 -23.23 24.60
CA GLY A 7 -2.74 -21.84 25.05
C GLY A 7 -1.38 -21.26 24.68
N ASP A 8 -0.31 -22.05 24.71
CA ASP A 8 1.03 -21.61 24.36
C ASP A 8 1.20 -21.39 22.85
N VAL A 9 0.53 -22.20 22.01
CA VAL A 9 0.50 -21.99 20.55
C VAL A 9 -0.22 -20.68 20.19
N TYR A 10 -1.36 -20.40 20.80
CA TYR A 10 -2.08 -19.14 20.58
C TYR A 10 -1.28 -17.93 21.07
N LYS A 11 -0.61 -18.02 22.21
CA LYS A 11 0.26 -16.94 22.70
C LYS A 11 1.40 -16.66 21.72
N ARG A 12 2.09 -17.68 21.23
CA ARG A 12 3.16 -17.53 20.22
C ARG A 12 2.63 -16.89 18.93
N GLN A 13 1.43 -17.26 18.49
CA GLN A 13 0.81 -16.64 17.30
C GLN A 13 0.49 -15.16 17.54
N VAL A 14 -0.03 -14.80 18.72
CA VAL A 14 -0.28 -13.40 19.09
C VAL A 14 1.03 -12.62 19.19
N ASP A 15 2.06 -13.19 19.77
CA ASP A 15 3.37 -12.56 19.89
C ASP A 15 3.99 -12.33 18.49
N ALA A 16 3.98 -13.34 17.62
CA ALA A 16 4.46 -13.21 16.25
C ALA A 16 3.66 -12.19 15.41
N LEU A 17 2.34 -12.12 15.61
CA LEU A 17 1.50 -11.10 14.95
C LEU A 17 1.78 -9.70 15.52
N SER A 18 1.97 -9.57 16.83
CA SER A 18 2.32 -8.31 17.47
C SER A 18 3.67 -7.79 16.96
N GLU A 19 4.68 -8.66 16.86
CA GLU A 19 5.99 -8.32 16.28
C GLU A 19 5.86 -7.90 14.81
N LYS A 20 5.06 -8.61 14.01
CA LYS A 20 4.80 -8.24 12.61
C LYS A 20 4.14 -6.88 12.49
N ILE A 21 3.14 -6.57 13.33
CA ILE A 21 2.46 -5.28 13.33
C ILE A 21 3.41 -4.15 13.76
N GLN A 22 4.26 -4.39 14.76
CA GLN A 22 5.23 -3.40 15.25
C GLN A 22 6.35 -3.11 14.24
N ASN A 23 6.82 -4.15 13.55
CA ASN A 23 7.92 -4.03 12.58
C ASN A 23 7.43 -3.58 11.19
N ALA A 24 6.11 -3.71 10.90
CA ALA A 24 5.56 -3.28 9.64
C ALA A 24 5.48 -1.75 9.56
N THR A 25 6.00 -1.17 8.49
CA THR A 25 5.84 0.25 8.17
C THR A 25 4.38 0.56 7.80
N SER A 26 3.71 -0.39 7.13
CA SER A 26 2.27 -0.30 6.90
C SER A 26 1.61 -1.68 6.97
N ALA A 27 0.35 -1.70 7.42
CA ALA A 27 -0.50 -2.88 7.46
C ALA A 27 -1.92 -2.49 7.03
N VAL A 28 -2.45 -3.16 6.01
CA VAL A 28 -3.79 -2.90 5.48
C VAL A 28 -4.65 -4.14 5.72
N PHE A 29 -5.84 -3.92 6.29
CA PHE A 29 -6.83 -4.96 6.52
C PHE A 29 -7.85 -4.96 5.41
N VAL A 30 -8.05 -6.14 4.82
CA VAL A 30 -8.88 -6.32 3.63
C VAL A 30 -9.87 -7.46 3.89
N ASP A 31 -11.12 -7.28 3.46
CA ASP A 31 -12.12 -8.36 3.48
C ASP A 31 -12.03 -9.14 2.17
N TYR A 32 -11.78 -10.45 2.28
CA TYR A 32 -11.67 -11.34 1.13
C TYR A 32 -12.95 -12.15 0.87
N LYS A 33 -14.06 -11.78 1.50
CA LYS A 33 -15.34 -12.48 1.33
C LYS A 33 -15.85 -12.36 -0.11
N GLY A 34 -16.00 -13.52 -0.78
CA GLY A 34 -16.52 -13.56 -2.15
C GLY A 34 -15.46 -13.61 -3.25
N ILE A 35 -14.19 -13.72 -2.90
CA ILE A 35 -13.10 -13.93 -3.86
C ILE A 35 -13.09 -15.39 -4.34
N THR A 36 -12.88 -15.60 -5.65
CA THR A 36 -12.60 -16.92 -6.21
C THR A 36 -11.15 -17.32 -5.98
N VAL A 37 -10.87 -18.64 -6.02
CA VAL A 37 -9.49 -19.15 -5.83
C VAL A 37 -8.51 -18.58 -6.86
N ALA A 38 -8.95 -18.40 -8.11
CA ALA A 38 -8.14 -17.80 -9.16
C ALA A 38 -7.77 -16.36 -8.84
N GLN A 39 -8.74 -15.57 -8.38
CA GLN A 39 -8.53 -14.18 -7.97
C GLN A 39 -7.64 -14.05 -6.73
N ASP A 40 -7.79 -14.94 -5.74
CA ASP A 40 -6.89 -14.94 -4.55
C ASP A 40 -5.45 -15.27 -4.95
N THR A 41 -5.27 -16.20 -5.89
CA THR A 41 -3.93 -16.55 -6.40
C THR A 41 -3.30 -15.37 -7.15
N GLU A 42 -4.07 -14.66 -7.96
CA GLU A 42 -3.61 -13.47 -8.68
C GLU A 42 -3.24 -12.35 -7.68
N LEU A 43 -4.08 -12.10 -6.69
CA LEU A 43 -3.85 -11.12 -5.63
C LEU A 43 -2.55 -11.43 -4.86
N ARG A 44 -2.35 -12.69 -4.48
CA ARG A 44 -1.11 -13.12 -3.80
C ARG A 44 0.14 -12.93 -4.67
N ASN A 45 0.04 -13.17 -5.96
CA ASN A 45 1.15 -12.94 -6.89
C ASN A 45 1.47 -11.45 -7.01
N GLN A 46 0.46 -10.59 -7.09
CA GLN A 46 0.65 -9.14 -7.12
C GLN A 46 1.28 -8.62 -5.82
N PHE A 47 0.85 -9.11 -4.65
CA PHE A 47 1.47 -8.77 -3.38
C PHE A 47 2.93 -9.20 -3.30
N ARG A 48 3.25 -10.43 -3.74
CA ARG A 48 4.65 -10.90 -3.79
C ARG A 48 5.52 -10.07 -4.72
N ALA A 49 5.01 -9.67 -5.89
CA ALA A 49 5.71 -8.80 -6.82
C ALA A 49 5.98 -7.41 -6.24
N ALA A 50 5.11 -6.93 -5.36
CA ALA A 50 5.24 -5.65 -4.66
C ALA A 50 6.02 -5.73 -3.33
N GLY A 51 6.55 -6.92 -2.95
CA GLY A 51 7.27 -7.10 -1.69
C GLY A 51 6.39 -7.04 -0.44
N VAL A 52 5.08 -7.31 -0.59
CA VAL A 52 4.10 -7.24 0.50
C VAL A 52 3.81 -8.65 1.02
N GLU A 53 3.90 -8.83 2.33
CA GLU A 53 3.48 -10.08 2.98
C GLU A 53 1.96 -10.09 3.16
N TYR A 54 1.28 -11.04 2.51
CA TYR A 54 -0.15 -11.21 2.62
C TYR A 54 -0.50 -12.48 3.41
N SER A 55 -1.28 -12.34 4.48
CA SER A 55 -1.71 -13.44 5.33
C SER A 55 -3.17 -13.29 5.76
N VAL A 56 -3.88 -14.43 5.80
CA VAL A 56 -5.22 -14.47 6.38
C VAL A 56 -5.10 -14.66 7.88
N VAL A 57 -5.73 -13.79 8.65
CA VAL A 57 -5.59 -13.74 10.11
C VAL A 57 -6.95 -13.93 10.79
N LYS A 58 -6.91 -14.47 12.00
CA LYS A 58 -8.11 -14.66 12.82
C LYS A 58 -8.39 -13.39 13.64
N ASN A 59 -9.62 -12.85 13.55
CA ASN A 59 -10.02 -11.60 14.20
C ASN A 59 -9.60 -11.51 15.66
N THR A 60 -9.90 -12.57 16.44
CA THR A 60 -9.61 -12.59 17.88
C THR A 60 -8.11 -12.47 18.17
N LEU A 61 -7.27 -13.18 17.39
CA LEU A 61 -5.82 -13.13 17.57
C LEU A 61 -5.25 -11.78 17.15
N THR A 62 -5.79 -11.22 16.06
CA THR A 62 -5.37 -9.90 15.56
C THR A 62 -5.76 -8.78 16.53
N ARG A 63 -6.95 -8.85 17.13
CA ARG A 63 -7.35 -7.90 18.18
C ARG A 63 -6.42 -7.95 19.40
N PHE A 64 -6.11 -9.15 19.88
CA PHE A 64 -5.15 -9.29 21.00
C PHE A 64 -3.75 -8.78 20.62
N ALA A 65 -3.29 -9.03 19.40
CA ALA A 65 -2.00 -8.56 18.91
C ALA A 65 -1.98 -7.02 18.75
N ALA A 66 -3.02 -6.42 18.18
CA ALA A 66 -3.17 -4.99 18.01
C ALA A 66 -3.25 -4.26 19.35
N ASN A 67 -4.05 -4.76 20.29
CA ASN A 67 -4.14 -4.19 21.64
C ASN A 67 -2.79 -4.29 22.38
N LYS A 68 -2.05 -5.40 22.20
CA LYS A 68 -0.70 -5.54 22.75
C LYS A 68 0.31 -4.58 22.12
N ALA A 69 0.14 -4.25 20.83
CA ALA A 69 0.94 -3.26 20.11
C ALA A 69 0.54 -1.81 20.42
N GLY A 70 -0.57 -1.58 21.16
CA GLY A 70 -1.05 -0.24 21.54
C GLY A 70 -2.11 0.35 20.63
N TYR A 71 -2.60 -0.40 19.65
CA TYR A 71 -3.62 0.05 18.69
C TYR A 71 -5.00 -0.50 19.06
N THR A 72 -5.79 0.30 19.78
CA THR A 72 -7.16 -0.07 20.20
C THR A 72 -8.24 0.23 19.15
N GLU A 73 -7.94 1.10 18.20
CA GLU A 73 -8.89 1.57 17.17
C GLU A 73 -9.23 0.49 16.13
N PHE A 74 -8.43 -0.58 16.06
CA PHE A 74 -8.69 -1.69 15.15
C PHE A 74 -9.86 -2.60 15.55
N ASP A 75 -10.38 -2.49 16.78
CA ASP A 75 -11.48 -3.35 17.24
C ASP A 75 -12.76 -3.19 16.40
N GLU A 76 -13.03 -2.00 15.89
CA GLU A 76 -14.18 -1.73 15.00
C GLU A 76 -13.94 -2.23 13.58
N VAL A 77 -12.69 -2.17 13.11
CA VAL A 77 -12.28 -2.55 11.75
C VAL A 77 -12.22 -4.07 11.57
N LEU A 78 -11.84 -4.80 12.62
CA LEU A 78 -11.62 -6.26 12.61
C LEU A 78 -12.90 -7.09 12.72
N ASN A 79 -13.95 -6.73 11.96
CA ASN A 79 -15.18 -7.50 11.85
C ASN A 79 -15.23 -8.27 10.52
N GLY A 80 -15.74 -9.51 10.49
CA GLY A 80 -15.90 -10.33 9.27
C GLY A 80 -14.69 -11.23 8.98
N THR A 81 -14.20 -11.26 7.75
CA THR A 81 -13.10 -12.13 7.28
C THR A 81 -11.87 -11.30 6.89
N PRO A 82 -11.08 -10.82 7.88
CA PRO A 82 -9.92 -9.99 7.56
C PRO A 82 -8.75 -10.81 7.04
N SER A 83 -8.09 -10.27 6.05
CA SER A 83 -6.72 -10.59 5.69
C SER A 83 -5.84 -9.37 5.92
N MET A 84 -4.59 -9.59 6.27
CA MET A 84 -3.61 -8.56 6.54
C MET A 84 -2.55 -8.57 5.44
N ALA A 85 -2.35 -7.43 4.83
CA ALA A 85 -1.25 -7.15 3.92
C ALA A 85 -0.29 -6.21 4.63
N SER A 86 0.93 -6.65 4.91
CA SER A 86 1.94 -5.88 5.64
C SER A 86 3.22 -5.73 4.83
N THR A 87 3.89 -4.60 4.98
CA THR A 87 5.19 -4.34 4.36
C THR A 87 6.09 -3.55 5.30
N THR A 88 7.40 -3.70 5.08
CA THR A 88 8.45 -2.96 5.77
C THR A 88 9.09 -1.90 4.89
N ASP A 89 9.03 -2.05 3.56
CA ASP A 89 9.75 -1.21 2.62
C ASP A 89 8.92 -0.01 2.14
N ASP A 90 7.84 -0.25 1.40
CA ASP A 90 7.05 0.79 0.76
C ASP A 90 5.68 0.93 1.44
N PRO A 91 5.45 2.00 2.25
CA PRO A 91 4.22 2.13 3.04
C PRO A 91 2.94 2.20 2.20
N ILE A 92 3.05 2.58 0.92
CA ILE A 92 1.90 2.75 0.03
C ILE A 92 1.60 1.47 -0.77
N ALA A 93 2.57 0.56 -0.92
CA ALA A 93 2.44 -0.62 -1.77
C ALA A 93 1.20 -1.50 -1.45
N PRO A 94 0.86 -1.82 -0.19
CA PRO A 94 -0.30 -2.65 0.10
C PRO A 94 -1.61 -1.99 -0.33
N ALA A 95 -1.78 -0.70 -0.05
CA ALA A 95 -2.98 0.06 -0.41
C ALA A 95 -3.15 0.14 -1.94
N ARG A 96 -2.05 0.40 -2.68
CA ARG A 96 -2.06 0.49 -4.14
C ARG A 96 -2.47 -0.83 -4.79
N VAL A 97 -1.86 -1.96 -4.40
CA VAL A 97 -2.19 -3.28 -4.93
C VAL A 97 -3.66 -3.62 -4.70
N VAL A 98 -4.18 -3.35 -3.50
CA VAL A 98 -5.59 -3.60 -3.18
C VAL A 98 -6.51 -2.71 -4.01
N CYS A 99 -6.20 -1.42 -4.17
CA CYS A 99 -7.00 -0.51 -4.99
C CYS A 99 -6.99 -0.90 -6.47
N GLU A 100 -5.83 -1.26 -7.03
CA GLU A 100 -5.73 -1.73 -8.41
C GLU A 100 -6.53 -3.02 -8.63
N PHE A 101 -6.42 -3.96 -7.69
CA PHE A 101 -7.16 -5.21 -7.73
C PHE A 101 -8.67 -5.00 -7.60
N ALA A 102 -9.12 -4.10 -6.71
CA ALA A 102 -10.51 -3.75 -6.54
C ALA A 102 -11.10 -3.10 -7.80
N LYS A 103 -10.34 -2.22 -8.47
CA LYS A 103 -10.74 -1.62 -9.76
C LYS A 103 -10.89 -2.67 -10.86
N LYS A 104 -10.00 -3.67 -10.93
CA LYS A 104 -10.07 -4.77 -11.93
C LYS A 104 -11.22 -5.73 -11.67
N ASN A 105 -11.51 -6.07 -10.42
CA ASN A 105 -12.44 -7.12 -10.03
C ASN A 105 -13.76 -6.59 -9.45
N LYS A 106 -14.26 -5.44 -9.91
CA LYS A 106 -15.57 -4.87 -9.53
C LYS A 106 -15.80 -4.79 -8.02
N ASN A 107 -14.80 -4.36 -7.28
CA ASN A 107 -14.87 -4.19 -5.82
C ASN A 107 -15.21 -5.47 -5.02
N VAL A 108 -14.76 -6.63 -5.49
CA VAL A 108 -14.90 -7.90 -4.74
C VAL A 108 -14.13 -7.84 -3.43
N VAL A 109 -13.01 -7.12 -3.42
CA VAL A 109 -12.16 -6.90 -2.25
C VAL A 109 -12.51 -5.55 -1.63
N LYS A 110 -12.85 -5.53 -0.34
CA LYS A 110 -13.17 -4.30 0.39
C LYS A 110 -12.06 -3.98 1.39
N ILE A 111 -11.54 -2.79 1.31
CA ILE A 111 -10.63 -2.24 2.33
C ILE A 111 -11.46 -1.94 3.57
N LYS A 112 -10.99 -2.37 4.75
CA LYS A 112 -11.65 -2.09 6.03
C LYS A 112 -10.95 -1.01 6.83
N GLY A 113 -9.66 -0.90 6.68
CA GLY A 113 -8.83 0.05 7.37
C GLY A 113 -7.38 -0.41 7.35
N GLY A 114 -6.51 0.35 7.93
CA GLY A 114 -5.11 -0.01 8.03
C GLY A 114 -4.30 0.98 8.84
N MET A 115 -3.03 0.70 8.91
CA MET A 115 -2.04 1.51 9.60
C MET A 115 -0.94 1.86 8.61
N VAL A 116 -0.53 3.11 8.61
CA VAL A 116 0.64 3.59 7.88
C VAL A 116 1.49 4.43 8.83
N GLU A 117 2.75 4.07 8.98
CA GLU A 117 3.71 4.74 9.87
C GLU A 117 3.18 4.94 11.33
N GLY A 118 2.47 3.93 11.84
CA GLY A 118 1.93 3.95 13.20
C GLY A 118 0.62 4.74 13.38
N LYS A 119 0.08 5.33 12.30
CA LYS A 119 -1.22 6.01 12.32
C LYS A 119 -2.30 5.11 11.75
N VAL A 120 -3.41 4.99 12.45
CA VAL A 120 -4.59 4.29 11.94
C VAL A 120 -5.30 5.20 10.96
N LEU A 121 -5.58 4.69 9.77
CA LEU A 121 -6.21 5.42 8.68
C LEU A 121 -7.59 4.86 8.37
N SER A 122 -8.51 5.74 8.03
CA SER A 122 -9.85 5.40 7.57
C SER A 122 -9.82 4.78 6.16
N VAL A 123 -10.93 4.17 5.75
CA VAL A 123 -11.07 3.57 4.42
C VAL A 123 -10.87 4.60 3.30
N GLU A 124 -11.39 5.82 3.48
CA GLU A 124 -11.31 6.90 2.50
C GLU A 124 -9.87 7.38 2.30
N GLU A 125 -9.15 7.56 3.40
CA GLU A 125 -7.73 7.94 3.37
C GLU A 125 -6.88 6.84 2.70
N LEU A 126 -7.12 5.56 3.03
CA LEU A 126 -6.40 4.45 2.41
C LEU A 126 -6.69 4.34 0.90
N MET A 127 -7.90 4.63 0.46
CA MET A 127 -8.21 4.69 -0.97
C MET A 127 -7.43 5.83 -1.65
N SER A 128 -7.35 6.99 -1.03
CA SER A 128 -6.55 8.11 -1.53
C SER A 128 -5.07 7.76 -1.62
N PHE A 129 -4.53 7.06 -0.60
CA PHE A 129 -3.16 6.53 -0.65
C PHE A 129 -2.97 5.49 -1.77
N GLY A 130 -3.97 4.65 -2.01
CA GLY A 130 -3.92 3.64 -3.07
C GLY A 130 -3.92 4.21 -4.49
N GLU A 131 -4.35 5.46 -4.67
CA GLU A 131 -4.29 6.16 -5.96
C GLU A 131 -2.94 6.84 -6.22
N LEU A 132 -2.11 6.97 -5.18
CA LEU A 132 -0.80 7.56 -5.32
C LEU A 132 0.16 6.63 -6.10
N PRO A 133 1.02 7.20 -6.96
CA PRO A 133 2.06 6.46 -7.62
C PRO A 133 3.13 5.99 -6.61
N SER A 134 4.08 5.17 -7.06
CA SER A 134 5.16 4.68 -6.21
C SER A 134 6.00 5.84 -5.63
N LYS A 135 6.66 5.60 -4.48
CA LYS A 135 7.54 6.59 -3.83
C LYS A 135 8.53 7.21 -4.81
N ASN A 136 9.16 6.40 -5.65
CA ASN A 136 10.13 6.89 -6.64
C ASN A 136 9.46 7.77 -7.71
N ALA A 137 8.24 7.45 -8.14
CA ALA A 137 7.50 8.26 -9.09
C ALA A 137 7.06 9.60 -8.47
N LEU A 138 6.68 9.62 -7.18
CA LEU A 138 6.39 10.87 -6.46
C LEU A 138 7.62 11.77 -6.37
N VAL A 139 8.78 11.19 -6.02
CA VAL A 139 10.06 11.94 -5.99
C VAL A 139 10.39 12.49 -7.38
N ALA A 140 10.25 11.67 -8.43
CA ALA A 140 10.47 12.11 -9.81
C ALA A 140 9.52 13.23 -10.21
N GLN A 141 8.24 13.16 -9.81
CA GLN A 141 7.27 14.22 -10.06
C GLN A 141 7.65 15.55 -9.37
N VAL A 142 8.08 15.48 -8.11
CA VAL A 142 8.55 16.67 -7.38
C VAL A 142 9.78 17.27 -8.06
N LEU A 143 10.77 16.44 -8.42
CA LEU A 143 11.94 16.92 -9.15
C LEU A 143 11.57 17.53 -10.51
N GLY A 144 10.62 16.91 -11.22
CA GLY A 144 10.08 17.42 -12.48
C GLY A 144 9.43 18.81 -12.32
N THR A 145 8.70 19.05 -11.22
CA THR A 145 8.09 20.36 -10.97
C THR A 145 9.13 21.45 -10.70
N PHE A 146 10.27 21.11 -10.11
CA PHE A 146 11.38 22.07 -9.94
C PHE A 146 12.09 22.39 -11.26
N LEU A 147 12.17 21.42 -12.19
CA LEU A 147 12.76 21.62 -13.51
C LEU A 147 11.78 22.27 -14.50
N ALA A 148 10.47 22.18 -14.27
CA ALA A 148 9.45 22.69 -15.18
C ALA A 148 9.61 24.18 -15.57
N PRO A 149 9.95 25.13 -14.67
CA PRO A 149 10.15 26.53 -15.04
C PRO A 149 11.31 26.73 -16.04
N ILE A 150 12.39 25.95 -15.87
CA ILE A 150 13.57 26.03 -16.75
C ILE A 150 13.23 25.45 -18.12
N SER A 151 12.61 24.27 -18.13
CA SER A 151 12.17 23.61 -19.38
C SER A 151 11.13 24.44 -20.14
N SER A 152 10.17 25.04 -19.46
CA SER A 152 9.16 25.89 -20.09
C SER A 152 9.79 27.15 -20.73
N LEU A 153 10.79 27.74 -20.09
CA LEU A 153 11.52 28.86 -20.68
C LEU A 153 12.24 28.44 -21.96
N ALA A 154 12.90 27.29 -21.95
CA ALA A 154 13.58 26.77 -23.15
C ALA A 154 12.59 26.49 -24.31
N VAL A 155 11.43 25.90 -23.99
CA VAL A 155 10.37 25.67 -24.98
C VAL A 155 9.85 26.98 -25.58
N VAL A 156 9.59 28.00 -24.75
CA VAL A 156 9.14 29.31 -25.24
C VAL A 156 10.21 29.98 -26.12
N LEU A 157 11.48 29.89 -25.75
CA LEU A 157 12.57 30.42 -26.57
C LEU A 157 12.68 29.72 -27.90
N ASN A 158 12.54 28.39 -27.94
CA ASN A 158 12.53 27.61 -29.17
C ASN A 158 11.31 27.98 -30.05
N GLN A 159 10.12 28.14 -29.48
CA GLN A 159 8.93 28.59 -30.21
C GLN A 159 9.11 29.99 -30.82
N ILE A 160 9.77 30.92 -30.10
CA ILE A 160 10.08 32.25 -30.61
C ILE A 160 11.09 32.17 -31.78
N LEU A 161 12.09 31.29 -31.69
CA LEU A 161 13.04 31.02 -32.77
C LEU A 161 12.36 30.47 -34.03
N GLU A 162 11.50 29.50 -33.84
CA GLU A 162 10.69 28.92 -34.93
C GLU A 162 9.80 29.98 -35.62
N GLN A 163 9.13 30.82 -34.83
CA GLN A 163 8.31 31.93 -35.37
C GLN A 163 9.13 32.98 -36.14
N LYS A 164 10.41 33.16 -35.75
CA LYS A 164 11.33 34.10 -36.43
C LYS A 164 12.12 33.47 -37.56
N GLY A 165 11.83 32.19 -37.92
CA GLY A 165 12.47 31.53 -39.08
C GLY A 165 13.86 30.96 -38.79
N GLY A 166 14.22 30.80 -37.50
CA GLY A 166 15.44 30.11 -37.07
C GLY A 166 15.26 28.59 -37.05
N ALA A 167 16.24 27.83 -37.50
CA ALA A 167 16.23 26.37 -37.39
C ALA A 167 16.20 25.93 -35.90
N PRO A 168 15.43 24.89 -35.55
CA PRO A 168 15.41 24.38 -34.18
C PRO A 168 16.80 23.89 -33.77
N ALA A 169 17.25 24.30 -32.57
CA ALA A 169 18.47 23.77 -32.00
C ALA A 169 18.22 22.29 -31.69
N GLU A 170 19.05 21.41 -32.27
CA GLU A 170 19.08 19.97 -32.07
C GLU A 170 19.24 19.69 -30.56
N GLU A 171 18.28 18.99 -29.96
CA GLU A 171 18.35 18.59 -28.54
C GLU A 171 19.60 17.74 -28.36
N ALA A 172 20.52 18.21 -27.54
CA ALA A 172 21.65 17.42 -27.10
C ALA A 172 21.13 16.27 -26.21
N PRO A 173 21.53 15.01 -26.45
CA PRO A 173 21.12 13.91 -25.60
C PRO A 173 21.66 14.11 -24.20
N ALA A 174 20.79 14.04 -23.19
CA ALA A 174 21.18 14.00 -21.80
C ALA A 174 21.83 12.63 -21.51
N GLU A 175 23.14 12.63 -21.25
CA GLU A 175 23.85 11.54 -20.61
C GLU A 175 23.43 11.37 -19.13
#